data_212e199294ccdf034a5f039cdb4d6cf7
#
_entry.id   212e199294ccdf034a5f039cdb4d6cf7
#
_cell.length_a   1.000
_cell.length_b   1.000
_cell.length_c   1.000
_cell.angle_alpha   90.00
_cell.angle_beta   90.00
_cell.angle_gamma   90.00
#
_symmetry.space_group_name_H-M   'P 1'
#
loop_
_entity.id
_entity.type
_entity.pdbx_description
1 polymer ?
#
loop_
_entity_poly.entity_id
_entity_poly.type
_entity_poly.pdbx_seq_one_letter_code
_entity_poly.pdbx_strand_id
1 'polypeptide(L)'
;MQEIESGNSSVPRWNLFSPDSVRVVSWNIDRGSKLRRVIEFLGGEKADIVLLQEADLNARRTHHINVAREIAQKLAMNYVFGREFQELTQGTKTSPAYHGQATLSRWPLSNSRIIRFQRQSHFWRPH
;
A
#
# COMPACT_ATOMS: atom_id res chain seq x y z
N MET A 1 -18.63 -1.92 2.84
CA MET A 1 -17.23 -2.36 2.63
C MET A 1 -16.40 -1.16 2.22
N GLN A 2 -15.33 -0.89 2.92
CA GLN A 2 -14.48 0.27 2.63
C GLN A 2 -13.52 -0.06 1.49
N GLU A 3 -13.46 0.81 0.50
CA GLU A 3 -12.49 0.70 -0.60
C GLU A 3 -11.09 1.15 -0.20
N ILE A 4 -10.99 1.92 0.88
CA ILE A 4 -9.73 2.50 1.36
C ILE A 4 -9.50 2.02 2.80
N GLU A 5 -8.34 1.44 3.02
CA GLU A 5 -7.84 1.09 4.34
C GLU A 5 -6.77 2.10 4.74
N SER A 6 -6.73 2.47 6.01
CA SER A 6 -5.73 3.41 6.49
C SER A 6 -5.32 3.10 7.92
N GLY A 7 -4.16 3.60 8.29
CA GLY A 7 -3.67 3.50 9.64
C GLY A 7 -2.62 4.55 9.92
N ASN A 8 -2.55 4.98 11.16
CA ASN A 8 -1.59 5.97 11.60
C ASN A 8 -0.56 5.33 12.52
N SER A 9 0.66 5.82 12.44
CA SER A 9 1.70 5.43 13.36
C SER A 9 1.35 5.91 14.77
N SER A 10 1.53 5.03 15.76
CA SER A 10 1.37 5.39 17.17
C SER A 10 2.47 6.33 17.66
N VAL A 11 3.60 6.39 16.93
CA VAL A 11 4.72 7.28 17.23
C VAL A 11 4.82 8.30 16.11
N PRO A 12 4.49 9.57 16.35
CA PRO A 12 4.62 10.61 15.33
C PRO A 12 6.06 10.72 14.84
N ARG A 13 6.25 10.64 13.53
CA ARG A 13 7.57 10.72 12.89
C ARG A 13 7.75 12.03 12.13
N TRP A 14 6.72 12.85 12.07
CA TRP A 14 6.83 14.17 11.46
C TRP A 14 7.46 15.16 12.44
N ASN A 15 8.30 16.02 11.91
CA ASN A 15 8.95 17.06 12.70
C ASN A 15 8.16 18.37 12.63
N LEU A 16 8.39 19.23 13.60
CA LEU A 16 7.81 20.58 13.62
C LEU A 16 8.34 21.45 12.48
N PHE A 17 9.41 21.02 11.84
CA PHE A 17 10.04 21.74 10.73
C PHE A 17 9.65 21.12 9.40
N SER A 18 9.37 21.97 8.41
CA SER A 18 9.24 21.53 7.03
C SER A 18 10.61 21.11 6.52
N PRO A 19 10.73 19.94 5.89
CA PRO A 19 12.01 19.52 5.34
C PRO A 19 12.35 20.33 4.09
N ASP A 20 13.65 20.55 3.86
CA ASP A 20 14.13 21.20 2.64
C ASP A 20 13.94 20.31 1.42
N SER A 21 13.87 19.00 1.63
CA SER A 21 13.66 18.02 0.56
C SER A 21 12.83 16.88 1.09
N VAL A 22 12.14 16.20 0.17
CA VAL A 22 11.32 15.03 0.46
C VAL A 22 11.86 13.86 -0.34
N ARG A 23 12.15 12.75 0.36
CA ARG A 23 12.62 11.54 -0.27
C ARG A 23 11.44 10.62 -0.56
N VAL A 24 11.23 10.34 -1.83
CA VAL A 24 10.11 9.49 -2.29
C VAL A 24 10.67 8.23 -2.92
N VAL A 25 10.13 7.09 -2.52
CA VAL A 25 10.39 5.79 -3.15
C VAL A 25 9.10 5.29 -3.79
N SER A 26 9.15 4.88 -5.04
CA SER A 26 8.05 4.22 -5.73
C SER A 26 8.51 2.82 -6.13
N TRP A 27 7.74 1.80 -5.76
CA TRP A 27 8.18 0.41 -5.95
C TRP A 27 7.01 -0.55 -6.11
N ASN A 28 7.07 -1.34 -7.18
CA ASN A 28 6.18 -2.49 -7.35
C ASN A 28 6.76 -3.65 -6.53
N ILE A 29 6.05 -4.07 -5.49
CA ILE A 29 6.55 -5.05 -4.52
C ILE A 29 6.09 -6.48 -4.79
N ASP A 30 5.56 -6.75 -5.96
CA ASP A 30 5.14 -8.10 -6.36
C ASP A 30 4.29 -8.77 -5.27
N ARG A 31 3.15 -8.16 -4.93
CA ARG A 31 2.17 -8.63 -3.94
C ARG A 31 2.65 -8.60 -2.50
N GLY A 32 3.93 -8.34 -2.25
CA GLY A 32 4.54 -8.47 -0.94
C GLY A 32 5.11 -9.86 -0.68
N SER A 33 5.41 -10.61 -1.74
CA SER A 33 5.92 -11.99 -1.64
C SER A 33 7.27 -12.08 -0.93
N LYS A 34 8.06 -11.01 -0.96
CA LYS A 34 9.36 -10.92 -0.27
C LYS A 34 9.32 -9.84 0.81
N LEU A 35 8.29 -9.87 1.62
CA LEU A 35 7.95 -8.82 2.57
C LEU A 35 9.13 -8.39 3.46
N ARG A 36 9.85 -9.35 4.03
CA ARG A 36 10.99 -9.05 4.89
C ARG A 36 12.05 -8.21 4.17
N ARG A 37 12.40 -8.59 2.94
CA ARG A 37 13.39 -7.87 2.14
C ARG A 37 12.89 -6.48 1.76
N VAL A 38 11.59 -6.36 1.46
CA VAL A 38 10.97 -5.06 1.18
C VAL A 38 11.11 -4.13 2.37
N ILE A 39 10.80 -4.62 3.56
CA ILE A 39 10.89 -3.83 4.80
C ILE A 39 12.34 -3.43 5.09
N GLU A 40 13.28 -4.37 4.97
CA GLU A 40 14.69 -4.10 5.19
C GLU A 40 15.22 -3.02 4.24
N PHE A 41 14.89 -3.14 2.95
CA PHE A 41 15.31 -2.16 1.95
C PHE A 41 14.72 -0.77 2.24
N LEU A 42 13.41 -0.69 2.46
CA LEU A 42 12.74 0.58 2.72
C LEU A 42 13.22 1.23 4.01
N GLY A 43 13.51 0.43 5.04
CA GLY A 43 14.09 0.92 6.29
C GLY A 43 15.44 1.58 6.08
N GLY A 44 16.28 1.00 5.21
CA GLY A 44 17.57 1.57 4.87
C GLY A 44 17.50 2.83 4.03
N GLU A 45 16.46 2.97 3.21
CA GLU A 45 16.29 4.13 2.34
C GLU A 45 15.86 5.40 3.09
N LYS A 46 15.27 5.27 4.26
CA LYS A 46 14.78 6.39 5.07
C LYS A 46 13.87 7.34 4.26
N ALA A 47 12.96 6.75 3.50
CA ALA A 47 12.03 7.52 2.69
C ALA A 47 11.04 8.29 3.55
N ASP A 48 10.64 9.45 3.07
CA ASP A 48 9.58 10.25 3.69
C ASP A 48 8.21 9.82 3.19
N ILE A 49 8.13 9.43 1.92
CA ILE A 49 6.93 8.93 1.27
C ILE A 49 7.29 7.67 0.48
N VAL A 50 6.44 6.65 0.59
CA VAL A 50 6.61 5.40 -0.14
C VAL A 50 5.33 5.12 -0.93
N LEU A 51 5.48 4.91 -2.23
CA LEU A 51 4.39 4.55 -3.14
C LEU A 51 4.57 3.09 -3.52
N LEU A 52 3.66 2.24 -3.07
CA LEU A 52 3.72 0.80 -3.32
C LEU A 52 2.67 0.40 -4.35
N GLN A 53 3.09 -0.36 -5.34
CA GLN A 53 2.21 -0.99 -6.30
C GLN A 53 2.19 -2.50 -6.04
N GLU A 54 1.09 -3.13 -6.42
CA GLU A 54 0.86 -4.57 -6.27
C GLU A 54 1.04 -5.05 -4.83
N ALA A 55 0.22 -4.50 -3.93
CA ALA A 55 0.18 -4.94 -2.54
C ALA A 55 -1.07 -5.79 -2.29
N ASP A 56 -0.90 -6.92 -1.61
CA ASP A 56 -2.00 -7.82 -1.26
C ASP A 56 -2.63 -7.44 0.09
N LEU A 57 -3.93 -7.64 0.17
CA LEU A 57 -4.69 -7.55 1.41
C LEU A 57 -5.45 -8.86 1.62
N ASN A 58 -5.16 -9.57 2.69
CA ASN A 58 -5.80 -10.82 3.10
C ASN A 58 -5.70 -11.94 2.05
N ALA A 59 -4.66 -11.96 1.26
CA ALA A 59 -4.44 -13.00 0.26
C ALA A 59 -3.75 -14.23 0.86
N ARG A 60 -4.20 -15.41 0.46
CA ARG A 60 -3.61 -16.67 0.92
C ARG A 60 -2.12 -16.77 0.59
N ARG A 61 -1.73 -16.34 -0.61
CA ARG A 61 -0.33 -16.37 -1.07
C ARG A 61 0.60 -15.49 -0.25
N THR A 62 0.07 -14.54 0.50
CA THR A 62 0.82 -13.65 1.39
C THR A 62 0.36 -13.78 2.83
N HIS A 63 -0.07 -14.97 3.23
CA HIS A 63 -0.41 -15.36 4.60
C HIS A 63 -1.57 -14.57 5.23
N HIS A 64 -2.52 -14.11 4.42
CA HIS A 64 -3.72 -13.37 4.86
C HIS A 64 -3.44 -12.09 5.63
N ILE A 65 -2.27 -11.48 5.44
CA ILE A 65 -1.93 -10.23 6.08
C ILE A 65 -2.34 -9.03 5.24
N ASN A 66 -2.36 -7.86 5.87
CA ASN A 66 -2.40 -6.59 5.18
C ASN A 66 -0.95 -6.14 4.94
N VAL A 67 -0.44 -6.37 3.74
CA VAL A 67 0.96 -6.12 3.39
C VAL A 67 1.33 -4.65 3.63
N ALA A 68 0.50 -3.72 3.17
CA ALA A 68 0.77 -2.29 3.35
C ALA A 68 0.84 -1.90 4.83
N ARG A 69 -0.08 -2.42 5.65
CA ARG A 69 -0.09 -2.16 7.09
C ARG A 69 1.17 -2.72 7.78
N GLU A 70 1.58 -3.93 7.41
CA GLU A 70 2.78 -4.55 7.99
C GLU A 70 4.03 -3.72 7.70
N ILE A 71 4.18 -3.27 6.46
CA ILE A 71 5.29 -2.40 6.08
C ILE A 71 5.23 -1.09 6.85
N ALA A 72 4.06 -0.46 6.88
CA ALA A 72 3.88 0.82 7.58
C ALA A 72 4.20 0.72 9.07
N GLN A 73 3.73 -0.34 9.74
CA GLN A 73 4.02 -0.55 11.15
C GLN A 73 5.51 -0.74 11.42
N LYS A 74 6.20 -1.52 10.59
CA LYS A 74 7.64 -1.75 10.74
C LYS A 74 8.46 -0.49 10.49
N LEU A 75 8.00 0.39 9.61
CA LEU A 75 8.67 1.64 9.29
C LEU A 75 8.18 2.82 10.15
N ALA A 76 7.22 2.59 11.04
CA ALA A 76 6.57 3.62 11.85
C ALA A 76 6.02 4.75 10.98
N MET A 77 5.30 4.39 9.91
CA MET A 77 4.71 5.32 8.95
C MET A 77 3.19 5.22 8.97
N ASN A 78 2.52 6.28 8.56
CA ASN A 78 1.10 6.27 8.26
C ASN A 78 0.88 5.64 6.89
N TYR A 79 -0.28 5.06 6.65
CA TYR A 79 -0.55 4.49 5.34
C TYR A 79 -2.00 4.66 4.91
N VAL A 80 -2.20 4.63 3.61
CA VAL A 80 -3.50 4.51 2.95
C VAL A 80 -3.36 3.42 1.89
N PHE A 81 -4.30 2.48 1.89
CA PHE A 81 -4.37 1.40 0.90
C PHE A 81 -5.65 1.55 0.10
N GLY A 82 -5.53 1.57 -1.21
CA GLY A 82 -6.65 1.60 -2.14
C GLY A 82 -6.80 0.28 -2.87
N ARG A 83 -8.00 -0.31 -2.82
CA ARG A 83 -8.29 -1.57 -3.49
C ARG A 83 -8.45 -1.34 -4.99
N GLU A 84 -7.71 -2.09 -5.80
CA GLU A 84 -7.90 -2.10 -7.24
C GLU A 84 -8.94 -3.14 -7.65
N PHE A 85 -8.79 -4.37 -7.15
CA PHE A 85 -9.70 -5.47 -7.47
C PHE A 85 -9.66 -6.55 -6.39
N GLN A 86 -10.69 -7.39 -6.40
CA GLN A 86 -10.77 -8.56 -5.52
C GLN A 86 -10.08 -9.75 -6.18
N GLU A 87 -9.22 -10.41 -5.40
CA GLU A 87 -8.54 -11.63 -5.81
C GLU A 87 -9.39 -12.84 -5.49
N LEU A 88 -10.11 -13.36 -6.48
CA LEU A 88 -11.13 -14.38 -6.27
C LEU A 88 -10.57 -15.74 -5.82
N THR A 89 -9.32 -16.04 -6.18
CA THR A 89 -8.68 -17.32 -5.85
C THR A 89 -7.85 -17.27 -4.55
N GLN A 90 -7.71 -16.11 -3.93
CA GLN A 90 -6.83 -15.91 -2.78
C GLN A 90 -7.59 -15.70 -1.46
N GLY A 91 -8.89 -15.54 -1.52
CA GLY A 91 -9.74 -15.35 -0.35
C GLY A 91 -10.98 -16.23 -0.44
N THR A 92 -11.93 -15.98 0.43
CA THR A 92 -13.24 -16.66 0.47
C THR A 92 -14.36 -15.63 0.38
N LYS A 93 -15.62 -16.09 0.27
CA LYS A 93 -16.77 -15.20 0.26
C LYS A 93 -16.90 -14.41 1.56
N THR A 94 -16.56 -15.03 2.69
CA THR A 94 -16.65 -14.40 4.01
C THR A 94 -15.37 -13.66 4.43
N SER A 95 -14.25 -13.97 3.77
CA SER A 95 -12.95 -13.35 4.00
C SER A 95 -12.28 -13.07 2.65
N PRO A 96 -12.76 -12.06 1.92
CA PRO A 96 -12.24 -11.77 0.59
C PRO A 96 -10.82 -11.20 0.63
N ALA A 97 -10.06 -11.49 -0.42
CA ALA A 97 -8.73 -10.94 -0.63
C ALA A 97 -8.76 -9.86 -1.69
N TYR A 98 -7.88 -8.89 -1.57
CA TYR A 98 -7.79 -7.76 -2.49
C TYR A 98 -6.35 -7.51 -2.91
N HIS A 99 -6.23 -6.82 -4.02
CA HIS A 99 -4.96 -6.38 -4.57
C HIS A 99 -5.07 -4.88 -4.82
N GLY A 100 -4.03 -4.12 -4.52
CA GLY A 100 -4.11 -2.68 -4.69
C GLY A 100 -2.79 -1.96 -4.53
N GLN A 101 -2.90 -0.67 -4.28
CA GLN A 101 -1.78 0.24 -4.14
C GLN A 101 -1.82 0.89 -2.75
N ALA A 102 -0.66 1.28 -2.27
CA ALA A 102 -0.56 1.95 -0.98
C ALA A 102 0.37 3.17 -1.06
N THR A 103 0.04 4.15 -0.27
CA THR A 103 0.92 5.29 0.02
C THR A 103 1.26 5.28 1.49
N LEU A 104 2.54 5.32 1.80
CA LEU A 104 3.05 5.44 3.15
C LEU A 104 3.67 6.82 3.31
N SER A 105 3.55 7.41 4.49
CA SER A 105 4.07 8.75 4.76
C SER A 105 4.49 8.90 6.21
N ARG A 106 5.56 9.65 6.44
CA ARG A 106 5.97 10.08 7.78
C ARG A 106 4.95 11.03 8.39
N TRP A 107 4.22 11.74 7.55
CA TRP A 107 3.24 12.73 7.96
C TRP A 107 1.83 12.16 7.88
N PRO A 108 0.88 12.72 8.62
CA PRO A 108 -0.51 12.30 8.52
C PRO A 108 -1.05 12.42 7.09
N LEU A 109 -1.85 11.45 6.70
CA LEU A 109 -2.54 11.42 5.42
C LEU A 109 -4.02 11.72 5.64
N SER A 110 -4.59 12.58 4.81
CA SER A 110 -5.99 12.98 4.92
C SER A 110 -6.64 13.11 3.55
N ASN A 111 -7.97 13.12 3.53
CA ASN A 111 -8.76 13.32 2.31
C ASN A 111 -8.43 12.31 1.21
N SER A 112 -8.13 11.08 1.60
CA SER A 112 -7.79 10.01 0.67
C SER A 112 -8.99 9.61 -0.16
N ARG A 113 -8.76 9.43 -1.47
CA ARG A 113 -9.80 8.99 -2.39
C ARG A 113 -9.22 8.13 -3.49
N ILE A 114 -10.06 7.29 -4.08
CA ILE A 114 -9.70 6.49 -5.25
C ILE A 114 -10.33 7.16 -6.46
N ILE A 115 -9.50 7.41 -7.46
CA ILE A 115 -9.96 7.88 -8.77
C ILE A 115 -9.87 6.70 -9.72
N ARG A 116 -11.02 6.27 -10.23
CA ARG A 116 -11.07 5.18 -11.19
C ARG A 116 -11.26 5.76 -12.57
N PHE A 117 -10.34 5.40 -13.47
CA PHE A 117 -10.47 5.80 -14.86
C PHE A 117 -11.63 5.06 -15.51
N GLN A 118 -12.31 5.75 -16.42
CA GLN A 118 -13.38 5.14 -17.17
C GLN A 118 -12.82 3.95 -17.96
N ARG A 119 -13.53 2.83 -17.88
CA ARG A 119 -13.11 1.63 -18.59
C ARG A 119 -13.18 1.89 -20.10
N GLN A 120 -12.07 1.68 -20.77
CA GLN A 120 -12.05 1.76 -22.22
C GLN A 120 -12.78 0.56 -22.82
N SER A 121 -13.77 0.84 -23.64
CA SER A 121 -14.53 -0.17 -24.36
C SER A 121 -13.83 -0.55 -25.67
N HIS A 122 -12.60 -1.03 -25.57
CA HIS A 122 -11.93 -1.56 -26.76
C HIS A 122 -12.28 -3.03 -26.96
N PHE A 123 -12.73 -3.34 -28.16
CA PHE A 123 -12.93 -4.71 -28.57
C PHE A 123 -11.61 -5.46 -28.74
N TRP A 124 -10.52 -4.76 -28.95
CA TRP A 124 -9.19 -5.32 -29.12
C TRP A 124 -8.30 -4.94 -27.94
N ARG A 125 -7.65 -5.95 -27.39
CA ARG A 125 -6.68 -5.75 -26.31
C ARG A 125 -5.39 -6.44 -26.66
N PRO A 126 -4.26 -5.74 -26.69
CA PRO A 126 -2.96 -6.38 -26.76
C PRO A 126 -2.71 -7.19 -25.50
N HIS A 127 -2.19 -8.37 -25.69
CA HIS A 127 -1.79 -9.25 -24.59
C HIS A 127 -0.32 -9.11 -24.29
#